data_d4e3d261f6cabc892730449884dfb756
#
_entry.id   d4e3d261f6cabc892730449884dfb756
#
_cell.length_a   1.000
_cell.length_b   1.000
_cell.length_c   1.000
_cell.angle_alpha   90.00
_cell.angle_beta   90.00
_cell.angle_gamma   90.00
#
_symmetry.space_group_name_H-M   'P 1'
#
loop_
_entity.id
_entity.type
_entity.pdbx_description
1 polymer ?
#
loop_
_entity_poly.entity_id
_entity_poly.type
_entity_poly.pdbx_seq_one_letter_code
_entity_poly.pdbx_strand_id
1 'polypeptide(L)'
;METDAVGVVCFNLGYLPGPTADKEVRTRRTTTVSAVASGVRVLRPGGVLTVVGYTGHEGGWEEVEAVMELVSSLDPREFTATNHSVVNRDNCPQLIAVHRKETK
;
A
#
# COMPACT_ATOMS: atom_id res chain seq x y z
N MET A 1 9.70 2.68 -17.15
CA MET A 1 8.32 2.14 -17.27
C MET A 1 7.36 3.26 -17.62
N GLU A 2 6.52 3.03 -18.59
CA GLU A 2 5.54 4.03 -19.00
C GLU A 2 4.45 4.20 -17.95
N THR A 3 3.94 5.42 -17.81
CA THR A 3 2.77 5.69 -16.98
C THR A 3 1.52 5.18 -17.69
N ASP A 4 0.46 4.94 -16.91
CA ASP A 4 -0.86 4.55 -17.41
C ASP A 4 -0.86 3.21 -18.19
N ALA A 5 0.09 2.33 -17.88
CA ALA A 5 0.30 1.12 -18.68
C ALA A 5 -0.27 -0.15 -18.04
N VAL A 6 -0.53 -0.14 -16.73
CA VAL A 6 -0.78 -1.38 -15.98
C VAL A 6 -2.18 -1.40 -15.40
N GLY A 7 -2.90 -2.51 -15.60
CA GLY A 7 -4.26 -2.65 -15.10
C GLY A 7 -4.36 -3.12 -13.64
N VAL A 8 -3.38 -3.90 -13.18
CA VAL A 8 -3.38 -4.43 -11.82
C VAL A 8 -1.97 -4.40 -11.26
N VAL A 9 -1.82 -3.87 -10.05
CA VAL A 9 -0.56 -3.88 -9.31
C VAL A 9 -0.86 -4.43 -7.92
N CYS A 10 -0.12 -5.44 -7.50
CA CYS A 10 -0.31 -6.06 -6.18
C CYS A 10 0.99 -6.01 -5.38
N PHE A 11 0.87 -5.57 -4.14
CA PHE A 11 1.97 -5.63 -3.18
C PHE A 11 1.57 -6.52 -2.02
N ASN A 12 2.46 -7.40 -1.63
CA ASN A 12 2.31 -8.21 -0.44
C ASN A 12 3.52 -7.85 0.44
N LEU A 13 3.28 -7.04 1.48
CA LEU A 13 4.35 -6.53 2.31
C LEU A 13 4.97 -7.68 3.10
N GLY A 14 6.28 -7.83 2.99
CA GLY A 14 6.97 -8.96 3.57
C GLY A 14 6.96 -8.96 5.09
N TYR A 15 6.93 -10.14 5.65
CA TYR A 15 7.09 -10.36 7.07
C TYR A 15 8.59 -10.32 7.42
N LEU A 16 8.94 -9.56 8.47
CA LEU A 16 10.31 -9.43 8.92
C LEU A 16 10.44 -10.18 10.25
N PRO A 17 10.94 -11.41 10.25
CA PRO A 17 11.01 -12.20 11.48
C PRO A 17 12.09 -11.70 12.43
N GLY A 18 11.84 -11.86 13.72
CA GLY A 18 12.78 -11.51 14.78
C GLY A 18 12.82 -10.02 15.09
N PRO A 19 13.63 -9.63 16.09
CA PRO A 19 13.75 -8.21 16.42
C PRO A 19 14.46 -7.46 15.31
N THR A 20 13.98 -6.24 15.02
CA THR A 20 14.58 -5.38 14.01
C THR A 20 15.02 -4.08 14.65
N ALA A 21 16.12 -3.53 14.13
CA ALA A 21 16.56 -2.21 14.56
C ALA A 21 15.65 -1.14 13.93
N ASP A 22 15.49 -0.03 14.64
CA ASP A 22 14.68 1.10 14.15
C ASP A 22 15.11 1.54 12.75
N LYS A 23 16.42 1.50 12.49
CA LYS A 23 16.94 1.88 11.18
C LYS A 23 16.41 0.98 10.07
N GLU A 24 16.33 -0.31 10.31
CA GLU A 24 15.79 -1.26 9.33
C GLU A 24 14.31 -1.02 9.07
N VAL A 25 13.55 -0.76 10.12
CA VAL A 25 12.12 -0.44 10.02
C VAL A 25 11.90 0.81 9.19
N ARG A 26 12.66 1.87 9.46
CA ARG A 26 12.52 3.13 8.72
C ARG A 26 12.91 2.97 7.25
N THR A 27 13.99 2.25 6.97
CA THR A 27 14.44 2.01 5.60
C THR A 27 13.38 1.26 4.81
N ARG A 28 12.81 0.24 5.43
CA ARG A 28 11.78 -0.59 4.81
C ARG A 28 10.52 0.22 4.50
N ARG A 29 10.09 1.06 5.45
CA ARG A 29 8.93 1.92 5.27
C ARG A 29 9.13 2.87 4.08
N THR A 30 10.29 3.50 3.99
CA THR A 30 10.63 4.42 2.90
C THR A 30 10.62 3.71 1.55
N THR A 31 11.21 2.51 1.49
CA THR A 31 11.25 1.72 0.26
C THR A 31 9.84 1.31 -0.18
N THR A 32 9.01 0.89 0.77
CA THR A 32 7.63 0.49 0.48
C THR A 32 6.82 1.65 -0.07
N VAL A 33 6.91 2.82 0.57
CA VAL A 33 6.18 4.01 0.10
C VAL A 33 6.60 4.38 -1.32
N SER A 34 7.89 4.37 -1.60
CA SER A 34 8.40 4.63 -2.95
C SER A 34 7.86 3.66 -3.98
N ALA A 35 7.85 2.37 -3.64
CA ALA A 35 7.37 1.34 -4.54
C ALA A 35 5.88 1.48 -4.81
N VAL A 36 5.09 1.75 -3.78
CA VAL A 36 3.64 1.94 -3.92
C VAL A 36 3.34 3.18 -4.75
N ALA A 37 4.06 4.28 -4.50
CA ALA A 37 3.90 5.50 -5.28
C ALA A 37 4.17 5.26 -6.77
N SER A 38 5.22 4.49 -7.08
CA SER A 38 5.52 4.11 -8.45
C SER A 38 4.42 3.24 -9.05
N GLY A 39 3.87 2.32 -8.27
CA GLY A 39 2.75 1.48 -8.69
C GLY A 39 1.52 2.29 -9.04
N VAL A 40 1.20 3.28 -8.23
CA VAL A 40 0.06 4.18 -8.50
C VAL A 40 0.28 4.92 -9.83
N ARG A 41 1.51 5.38 -10.08
CA ARG A 41 1.82 6.13 -11.29
C ARG A 41 1.63 5.33 -12.57
N VAL A 42 1.84 4.02 -12.53
CA VAL A 42 1.72 3.19 -13.73
C VAL A 42 0.32 2.63 -13.95
N LEU A 43 -0.61 2.86 -13.03
CA LEU A 43 -1.99 2.40 -13.20
C LEU A 43 -2.65 3.09 -14.38
N ARG A 44 -3.24 2.32 -15.27
CA ARG A 44 -4.08 2.88 -16.32
C ARG A 44 -5.45 3.27 -15.73
N PRO A 45 -6.22 4.14 -16.40
CA PRO A 45 -7.61 4.41 -16.00
C PRO A 45 -8.39 3.10 -15.88
N GLY A 46 -9.15 2.95 -14.80
CA GLY A 46 -9.83 1.70 -14.47
C GLY A 46 -8.97 0.68 -13.75
N GLY A 47 -7.68 0.97 -13.58
CA GLY A 47 -6.75 0.04 -12.92
C GLY A 47 -6.91 0.00 -11.41
N VAL A 48 -6.38 -1.06 -10.81
CA VAL A 48 -6.46 -1.30 -9.37
C VAL A 48 -5.09 -1.66 -8.82
N LEU A 49 -4.75 -1.07 -7.69
CA LEU A 49 -3.55 -1.42 -6.93
C LEU A 49 -3.99 -1.93 -5.57
N THR A 50 -3.43 -3.04 -5.12
CA THR A 50 -3.71 -3.56 -3.78
C THR A 50 -2.42 -3.72 -2.99
N VAL A 51 -2.51 -3.48 -1.68
CA VAL A 51 -1.42 -3.68 -0.74
C VAL A 51 -1.95 -4.50 0.43
N VAL A 52 -1.37 -5.65 0.67
CA VAL A 52 -1.68 -6.46 1.85
C VAL A 52 -0.53 -6.26 2.84
N GLY A 53 -0.85 -5.73 4.02
CA GLY A 53 0.13 -5.49 5.06
C GLY A 53 -0.19 -6.27 6.32
N TYR A 54 0.83 -6.84 6.95
CA TYR A 54 0.69 -7.63 8.17
C TYR A 54 1.13 -6.78 9.35
N THR A 55 0.25 -6.63 10.32
CA THR A 55 0.47 -5.76 11.48
C THR A 55 0.85 -6.49 12.75
N GLY A 56 0.84 -7.81 12.72
CA GLY A 56 1.13 -8.63 13.90
C GLY A 56 2.61 -8.81 14.23
N HIS A 57 3.50 -8.10 13.55
CA HIS A 57 4.93 -8.17 13.79
C HIS A 57 5.51 -6.77 13.89
N GLU A 58 6.73 -6.70 14.42
CA GLU A 58 7.43 -5.43 14.58
C GLU A 58 7.65 -4.75 13.24
N GLY A 59 7.33 -3.48 13.16
CA GLY A 59 7.47 -2.70 11.94
C GLY A 59 6.27 -2.79 11.00
N GLY A 60 5.36 -3.72 11.23
CA GLY A 60 4.21 -3.90 10.35
C GLY A 60 3.25 -2.74 10.35
N TRP A 61 2.92 -2.21 11.53
CA TRP A 61 2.03 -1.05 11.64
C TRP A 61 2.62 0.19 10.98
N GLU A 62 3.91 0.44 11.21
CA GLU A 62 4.59 1.60 10.65
C GLU A 62 4.55 1.57 9.13
N GLU A 63 4.73 0.40 8.56
CA GLU A 63 4.70 0.21 7.11
C GLU A 63 3.29 0.45 6.56
N VAL A 64 2.28 -0.13 7.19
CA VAL A 64 0.88 0.03 6.79
C VAL A 64 0.44 1.50 6.93
N GLU A 65 0.80 2.15 8.05
CA GLU A 65 0.44 3.55 8.27
C GLU A 65 1.08 4.46 7.23
N ALA A 66 2.33 4.18 6.83
CA ALA A 66 3.00 4.97 5.81
C ALA A 66 2.29 4.84 4.45
N VAL A 67 1.84 3.65 4.10
CA VAL A 67 1.08 3.43 2.88
C VAL A 67 -0.28 4.13 2.97
N MET A 68 -0.97 4.03 4.11
CA MET A 68 -2.24 4.72 4.33
C MET A 68 -2.12 6.22 4.16
N GLU A 69 -1.05 6.80 4.70
CA GLU A 69 -0.80 8.23 4.56
C GLU A 69 -0.62 8.61 3.09
N LEU A 70 0.15 7.82 2.36
CA LEU A 70 0.38 8.05 0.93
C LEU A 70 -0.94 8.02 0.16
N VAL A 71 -1.74 6.96 0.31
CA VAL A 71 -2.94 6.81 -0.49
C VAL A 71 -4.03 7.78 -0.09
N SER A 72 -4.03 8.23 1.17
CA SER A 72 -4.96 9.25 1.65
C SER A 72 -4.72 10.60 0.98
N SER A 73 -3.52 10.84 0.45
CA SER A 73 -3.17 12.08 -0.21
C SER A 73 -3.49 12.10 -1.70
N LEU A 74 -3.92 10.99 -2.26
CA LEU A 74 -4.23 10.91 -3.69
C LEU A 74 -5.46 11.76 -4.03
N ASP A 75 -5.46 12.33 -5.22
CA ASP A 75 -6.56 13.21 -5.68
C ASP A 75 -7.85 12.40 -5.79
N PRO A 76 -8.89 12.74 -5.01
CA PRO A 76 -10.15 11.97 -5.03
C PRO A 76 -10.91 12.09 -6.35
N ARG A 77 -10.53 13.03 -7.20
CA ARG A 77 -11.11 13.14 -8.54
C ARG A 77 -10.58 12.06 -9.48
N GLU A 78 -9.40 11.50 -9.19
CA GLU A 78 -8.79 10.47 -10.01
C GLU A 78 -8.78 9.09 -9.34
N PHE A 79 -8.69 9.07 -8.01
CA PHE A 79 -8.48 7.81 -7.28
C PHE A 79 -9.48 7.65 -6.15
N THR A 80 -9.87 6.41 -5.92
CA THR A 80 -10.56 6.02 -4.70
C THR A 80 -9.66 5.05 -3.94
N ALA A 81 -9.37 5.39 -2.68
CA ALA A 81 -8.53 4.54 -1.82
C ALA A 81 -9.38 4.03 -0.67
N THR A 82 -9.29 2.74 -0.39
CA THR A 82 -10.05 2.09 0.68
C THR A 82 -9.13 1.23 1.54
N ASN A 83 -9.56 0.99 2.78
CA ASN A 83 -8.87 0.10 3.69
C ASN A 83 -9.87 -0.93 4.20
N HIS A 84 -9.54 -2.21 4.04
CA HIS A 84 -10.34 -3.32 4.50
C HIS A 84 -9.66 -3.96 5.70
N SER A 85 -10.33 -3.92 6.85
CA SER A 85 -9.80 -4.46 8.10
C SER A 85 -10.77 -5.48 8.68
N VAL A 86 -10.22 -6.53 9.30
CA VAL A 86 -11.02 -7.45 10.10
C VAL A 86 -11.11 -6.84 11.50
N VAL A 87 -12.34 -6.60 11.97
CA VAL A 87 -12.55 -5.85 13.23
C VAL A 87 -12.83 -6.74 14.43
N ASN A 88 -13.11 -8.01 14.22
CA ASN A 88 -13.46 -8.92 15.32
C ASN A 88 -12.37 -9.95 15.63
N ARG A 89 -11.15 -9.75 15.13
CA ARG A 89 -9.98 -10.57 15.44
C ARG A 89 -8.74 -9.71 15.47
N ASP A 90 -7.76 -10.11 16.27
CA ASP A 90 -6.50 -9.39 16.36
C ASP A 90 -5.50 -9.89 15.32
N ASN A 91 -4.54 -9.05 14.98
CA ASN A 91 -3.39 -9.37 14.14
C ASN A 91 -3.75 -9.89 12.75
N CYS A 92 -4.87 -9.44 12.22
CA CYS A 92 -5.25 -9.77 10.85
C CYS A 92 -4.59 -8.82 9.86
N PRO A 93 -4.32 -9.27 8.63
CA PRO A 93 -3.77 -8.38 7.61
C PRO A 93 -4.70 -7.21 7.30
N GLN A 94 -4.11 -6.10 6.90
CA GLN A 94 -4.84 -4.95 6.37
C GLN A 94 -4.76 -4.99 4.86
N LEU A 95 -5.88 -4.76 4.19
CA LEU A 95 -5.91 -4.67 2.73
C LEU A 95 -6.21 -3.23 2.33
N ILE A 96 -5.29 -2.60 1.65
CA ILE A 96 -5.45 -1.27 1.10
C ILE A 96 -5.65 -1.41 -0.40
N ALA A 97 -6.69 -0.78 -0.93
CA ALA A 97 -6.96 -0.83 -2.36
C ALA A 97 -7.04 0.59 -2.92
N VAL A 98 -6.44 0.79 -4.08
CA VAL A 98 -6.50 2.06 -4.81
C VAL A 98 -7.09 1.76 -6.18
N HIS A 99 -8.14 2.45 -6.53
CA HIS A 99 -8.78 2.32 -7.82
C HIS A 99 -8.64 3.63 -8.58
N ARG A 100 -8.08 3.58 -9.78
CA ARG A 100 -8.02 4.75 -10.65
C ARG A 100 -9.30 4.82 -11.48
N LYS A 101 -9.99 5.94 -11.40
CA LYS A 101 -11.24 6.14 -12.14
C LYS A 101 -11.01 6.02 -13.63
N GLU A 102 -12.02 5.53 -14.34
CA GLU A 102 -11.96 5.47 -15.78
C GLU A 102 -12.06 6.86 -16.39
N THR A 103 -11.35 7.04 -17.49
CA THR A 103 -11.42 8.26 -18.26
C THR A 103 -12.66 8.19 -19.16
N LYS A 104 -13.36 9.30 -19.24
CA LYS A 104 -14.49 9.41 -20.16
C LYS A 104 -14.04 9.94 -21.51
#